data_ee9fa1ec1e9c4591170a38f61e1eda46
#
_entry.id   ee9fa1ec1e9c4591170a38f61e1eda46
#
_cell.length_a   1.000
_cell.length_b   1.000
_cell.length_c   1.000
_cell.angle_alpha   90.00
_cell.angle_beta   90.00
_cell.angle_gamma   90.00
#
_symmetry.space_group_name_H-M   'P 1'
#
loop_
_entity.id
_entity.type
_entity.pdbx_description
1 polymer ?
#
loop_
_entity_poly.entity_id
_entity_poly.type
_entity_poly.pdbx_seq_one_letter_code
_entity_poly.pdbx_strand_id
1 'polypeptide(L)'
;MKTIIWKQFGASIDMLENAVRACPEALWGDRSQKPEFWYVAFHTLFYLDLYLSESDAGFTPPAPFTLDEMDERGLLPERVYTKEELQKYLEHGREKCRATIASMTGEKADRRCGFEWLDLSLAEMLL
;
A
#
# COMPACT_ATOMS: atom_id res chain seq x y z
N MET A 1 11.40 -3.44 19.47
CA MET A 1 10.84 -2.41 18.58
C MET A 1 10.23 -3.00 17.30
N LYS A 2 10.95 -3.86 16.59
CA LYS A 2 10.42 -4.50 15.36
C LYS A 2 9.11 -5.24 15.59
N THR A 3 8.99 -5.99 16.67
CA THR A 3 7.78 -6.73 17.00
C THR A 3 6.58 -5.81 17.21
N ILE A 4 6.79 -4.67 17.84
CA ILE A 4 5.73 -3.68 18.08
C ILE A 4 5.28 -3.06 16.76
N ILE A 5 6.25 -2.65 15.93
CA ILE A 5 5.96 -2.06 14.63
C ILE A 5 5.19 -3.05 13.75
N TRP A 6 5.66 -4.30 13.72
CA TRP A 6 4.97 -5.32 12.93
C TRP A 6 3.54 -5.57 13.42
N LYS A 7 3.34 -5.59 14.74
CA LYS A 7 1.98 -5.79 15.28
C LYS A 7 1.04 -4.67 14.87
N GLN A 8 1.51 -3.42 14.84
CA GLN A 8 0.70 -2.28 14.41
C GLN A 8 0.38 -2.34 12.92
N PHE A 9 1.38 -2.57 12.08
CA PHE A 9 1.17 -2.70 10.64
C PHE A 9 0.29 -3.90 10.32
N GLY A 10 0.56 -5.04 10.95
CA GLY A 10 -0.22 -6.25 10.75
C GLY A 10 -1.69 -6.06 11.12
N ALA A 11 -1.95 -5.39 12.24
CA ALA A 11 -3.32 -5.09 12.65
C ALA A 11 -4.03 -4.17 11.64
N SER A 12 -3.33 -3.17 11.14
CA SER A 12 -3.90 -2.26 10.13
C SER A 12 -4.21 -2.98 8.83
N ILE A 13 -3.30 -3.85 8.40
CA ILE A 13 -3.50 -4.66 7.18
C ILE A 13 -4.69 -5.62 7.38
N ASP A 14 -4.80 -6.24 8.55
CA ASP A 14 -5.93 -7.11 8.87
C ASP A 14 -7.27 -6.35 8.86
N MET A 15 -7.28 -5.11 9.34
CA MET A 15 -8.48 -4.27 9.28
C MET A 15 -8.88 -3.99 7.83
N LEU A 16 -7.92 -3.67 6.98
CA LEU A 16 -8.19 -3.45 5.57
C LEU A 16 -8.71 -4.74 4.90
N GLU A 17 -8.11 -5.88 5.20
CA GLU A 17 -8.57 -7.17 4.71
C GLU A 17 -10.02 -7.43 5.08
N ASN A 18 -10.37 -7.20 6.35
CA ASN A 18 -11.73 -7.38 6.83
C ASN A 18 -12.71 -6.44 6.13
N ALA A 19 -12.32 -5.19 5.90
CA ALA A 19 -13.14 -4.22 5.19
C ALA A 19 -13.40 -4.64 3.75
N VAL A 20 -12.38 -5.13 3.06
CA VAL A 20 -12.52 -5.62 1.68
C VAL A 20 -13.47 -6.82 1.63
N ARG A 21 -13.30 -7.77 2.55
CA ARG A 21 -14.17 -8.96 2.61
C ARG A 21 -15.62 -8.61 2.93
N ALA A 22 -15.81 -7.68 3.85
CA ALA A 22 -17.15 -7.31 4.33
C ALA A 22 -17.90 -6.40 3.36
N CYS A 23 -17.23 -5.77 2.41
CA CYS A 23 -17.88 -4.87 1.47
C CYS A 23 -18.88 -5.63 0.60
N PRO A 24 -20.17 -5.26 0.60
CA PRO A 24 -21.16 -5.89 -0.29
C PRO A 24 -20.76 -5.74 -1.76
N GLU A 25 -21.04 -6.74 -2.56
CA GLU A 25 -20.73 -6.70 -4.00
C GLU A 25 -21.37 -5.49 -4.69
N ALA A 26 -22.58 -5.11 -4.25
CA ALA A 26 -23.26 -3.95 -4.81
C ALA A 26 -22.50 -2.63 -4.57
N LEU A 27 -21.71 -2.55 -3.49
CA LEU A 27 -20.93 -1.35 -3.18
C LEU A 27 -19.51 -1.43 -3.71
N TRP A 28 -18.97 -2.62 -3.91
CA TRP A 28 -17.57 -2.79 -4.31
C TRP A 28 -17.21 -2.00 -5.57
N GLY A 29 -17.98 -2.19 -6.63
CA GLY A 29 -17.75 -1.54 -7.91
C GLY A 29 -18.64 -0.35 -8.18
N ASP A 30 -19.31 0.18 -7.18
CA ASP A 30 -20.23 1.31 -7.35
C ASP A 30 -19.46 2.60 -7.64
N ARG A 31 -19.53 3.05 -8.89
CA ARG A 31 -18.82 4.23 -9.36
C ARG A 31 -19.52 5.55 -9.03
N SER A 32 -20.70 5.48 -8.42
CA SER A 32 -21.40 6.68 -7.94
C SER A 32 -20.88 7.17 -6.59
N GLN A 33 -20.16 6.32 -5.86
CA GLN A 33 -19.53 6.68 -4.59
C GLN A 33 -18.37 7.65 -4.81
N LYS A 34 -18.15 8.56 -3.85
CA LYS A 34 -17.10 9.56 -3.92
C LYS A 34 -16.34 9.62 -2.58
N PRO A 35 -15.18 8.98 -2.43
CA PRO A 35 -14.48 8.15 -3.43
C PRO A 35 -15.11 6.76 -3.60
N GLU A 36 -14.78 6.09 -4.70
CA GLU A 36 -15.21 4.71 -4.92
C GLU A 36 -14.52 3.77 -3.93
N PHE A 37 -15.27 2.81 -3.37
CA PHE A 37 -14.75 1.96 -2.30
C PHE A 37 -13.54 1.13 -2.73
N TRP A 38 -13.64 0.45 -3.88
CA TRP A 38 -12.52 -0.37 -4.40
C TRP A 38 -11.27 0.46 -4.61
N TYR A 39 -11.45 1.70 -5.05
CA TYR A 39 -10.33 2.61 -5.32
C TYR A 39 -9.60 3.00 -4.05
N VAL A 40 -10.31 3.26 -2.96
CA VAL A 40 -9.69 3.56 -1.67
C VAL A 40 -8.81 2.39 -1.21
N ALA A 41 -9.31 1.16 -1.36
CA ALA A 41 -8.55 -0.03 -1.01
C ALA A 41 -7.30 -0.17 -1.90
N PHE A 42 -7.45 0.00 -3.21
CA PHE A 42 -6.34 -0.05 -4.15
C PHE A 42 -5.30 1.02 -3.84
N HIS A 43 -5.74 2.28 -3.69
CA HIS A 43 -4.86 3.42 -3.39
C HIS A 43 -4.03 3.16 -2.13
N THR A 44 -4.67 2.65 -1.09
CA THR A 44 -3.99 2.33 0.17
C THR A 44 -2.91 1.28 -0.04
N LEU A 45 -3.22 0.21 -0.77
CA LEU A 45 -2.27 -0.87 -1.03
C LEU A 45 -1.14 -0.43 -1.96
N PHE A 46 -1.45 0.40 -2.95
CA PHE A 46 -0.44 0.93 -3.86
C PHE A 46 0.61 1.75 -3.09
N TYR A 47 0.17 2.67 -2.24
CA TYR A 47 1.10 3.50 -1.49
C TYR A 47 1.82 2.74 -0.38
N LEU A 48 1.19 1.73 0.22
CA LEU A 48 1.89 0.82 1.11
C LEU A 48 3.07 0.15 0.37
N ASP A 49 2.81 -0.40 -0.81
CA ASP A 49 3.81 -1.05 -1.64
C ASP A 49 4.93 -0.09 -2.04
N LEU A 50 4.56 1.11 -2.49
CA LEU A 50 5.51 2.14 -2.89
C LEU A 50 6.43 2.54 -1.72
N TYR A 51 5.86 2.89 -0.58
CA TYR A 51 6.67 3.35 0.55
C TYR A 51 7.51 2.25 1.17
N LEU A 52 7.08 1.00 1.11
CA LEU A 52 7.90 -0.14 1.53
C LEU A 52 9.06 -0.41 0.58
N SER A 53 9.04 0.16 -0.61
CA SER A 53 10.15 0.07 -1.57
C SER A 53 11.30 1.04 -1.26
N GLU A 54 11.12 1.91 -0.27
CA GLU A 54 12.12 2.87 0.22
C GLU A 54 12.43 4.01 -0.77
N SER A 55 12.11 3.85 -2.06
CA SER A 55 12.33 4.84 -3.11
C SER A 55 11.35 4.56 -4.26
N ASP A 56 11.00 5.60 -5.00
CA ASP A 56 10.21 5.47 -6.21
C ASP A 56 11.05 5.06 -7.43
N ALA A 57 12.38 5.13 -7.30
CA ALA A 57 13.30 4.76 -8.39
C ALA A 57 13.16 3.27 -8.71
N GLY A 58 12.73 2.96 -9.94
CA GLY A 58 12.58 1.58 -10.39
C GLY A 58 11.39 0.84 -9.80
N PHE A 59 10.53 1.52 -9.04
CA PHE A 59 9.35 0.88 -8.48
C PHE A 59 8.37 0.45 -9.57
N THR A 60 7.90 -0.79 -9.47
CA THR A 60 6.86 -1.33 -10.35
C THR A 60 5.92 -2.19 -9.51
N PRO A 61 4.62 -1.89 -9.49
CA PRO A 61 3.67 -2.74 -8.76
C PRO A 61 3.51 -4.09 -9.47
N PRO A 62 3.04 -5.13 -8.78
CA PRO A 62 2.77 -6.41 -9.43
C PRO A 62 1.60 -6.28 -10.42
N ALA A 63 1.61 -7.11 -11.47
CA ALA A 63 0.49 -7.13 -12.41
C ALA A 63 -0.80 -7.54 -11.68
N PRO A 64 -1.97 -7.01 -12.04
CA PRO A 64 -2.27 -6.15 -13.18
C PRO A 64 -2.11 -4.65 -12.90
N PHE A 65 -1.57 -4.26 -11.76
CA PHE A 65 -1.48 -2.86 -11.34
C PHE A 65 -0.42 -2.12 -12.13
N THR A 66 -0.63 -0.81 -12.32
CA THR A 66 0.24 0.03 -13.12
C THR A 66 0.72 1.24 -12.31
N LEU A 67 1.59 2.05 -12.90
CA LEU A 67 2.07 3.29 -12.29
C LEU A 67 1.13 4.49 -12.51
N ASP A 68 -0.04 4.28 -13.09
CA ASP A 68 -1.00 5.37 -13.37
C ASP A 68 -1.41 6.13 -12.12
N GLU A 69 -1.37 5.48 -10.95
CA GLU A 69 -1.69 6.12 -9.67
C GLU A 69 -0.74 7.28 -9.36
N MET A 70 0.47 7.27 -9.91
CA MET A 70 1.46 8.33 -9.71
C MET A 70 1.37 9.42 -10.78
N ASP A 71 0.47 9.31 -11.73
CA ASP A 71 0.30 10.30 -12.78
C ASP A 71 -0.30 11.59 -12.20
N GLU A 72 0.35 12.72 -12.47
CA GLU A 72 -0.09 14.03 -11.97
C GLU A 72 -1.50 14.41 -12.42
N ARG A 73 -1.99 13.81 -13.50
CA ARG A 73 -3.35 14.06 -14.00
C ARG A 73 -4.43 13.42 -13.14
N GLY A 74 -4.05 12.62 -12.14
CA GLY A 74 -5.00 11.98 -11.25
C GLY A 74 -5.87 10.94 -11.95
N LEU A 75 -5.29 10.16 -12.84
CA LEU A 75 -6.02 9.16 -13.61
C LEU A 75 -6.49 8.02 -12.72
N LEU A 76 -7.75 7.63 -12.90
CA LEU A 76 -8.28 6.42 -12.29
C LEU A 76 -8.03 5.24 -13.24
N PRO A 77 -7.86 4.01 -12.70
CA PRO A 77 -7.79 2.84 -13.54
C PRO A 77 -9.04 2.71 -14.43
N GLU A 78 -8.85 2.18 -15.63
CA GLU A 78 -9.93 2.04 -16.60
C GLU A 78 -11.05 1.11 -16.12
N ARG A 79 -10.68 0.08 -15.36
CA ARG A 79 -11.65 -0.87 -14.82
C ARG A 79 -11.55 -0.96 -13.31
N VAL A 80 -12.63 -1.42 -12.69
CA VAL A 80 -12.65 -1.76 -11.27
C VAL A 80 -11.83 -3.03 -11.08
N TYR A 81 -10.84 -2.99 -10.18
CA TYR A 81 -10.12 -4.21 -9.81
C TYR A 81 -11.02 -5.08 -8.93
N THR A 82 -10.91 -6.39 -9.07
CA THR A 82 -11.75 -7.32 -8.31
C THR A 82 -11.25 -7.45 -6.87
N LYS A 83 -12.13 -7.92 -5.98
CA LYS A 83 -11.72 -8.22 -4.59
C LYS A 83 -10.57 -9.21 -4.55
N GLU A 84 -10.62 -10.23 -5.41
CA GLU A 84 -9.58 -11.25 -5.48
C GLU A 84 -8.23 -10.64 -5.86
N GLU A 85 -8.23 -9.73 -6.84
CA GLU A 85 -7.01 -9.03 -7.24
C GLU A 85 -6.45 -8.21 -6.09
N LEU A 86 -7.30 -7.47 -5.38
CA LEU A 86 -6.86 -6.66 -4.26
C LEU A 86 -6.48 -7.48 -3.04
N GLN A 87 -7.11 -8.64 -2.82
CA GLN A 87 -6.70 -9.55 -1.75
C GLN A 87 -5.29 -10.11 -2.01
N LYS A 88 -4.97 -10.43 -3.26
CA LYS A 88 -3.61 -10.84 -3.63
C LYS A 88 -2.61 -9.71 -3.43
N TYR A 89 -2.99 -8.50 -3.79
CA TYR A 89 -2.14 -7.33 -3.58
C TYR A 89 -1.91 -7.07 -2.10
N LEU A 90 -2.94 -7.25 -1.30
CA LEU A 90 -2.85 -7.11 0.16
C LEU A 90 -1.85 -8.12 0.75
N GLU A 91 -1.88 -9.38 0.30
CA GLU A 91 -0.92 -10.38 0.75
C GLU A 91 0.51 -10.02 0.32
N HIS A 92 0.68 -9.51 -0.90
CA HIS A 92 1.97 -8.99 -1.37
C HIS A 92 2.47 -7.88 -0.43
N GLY A 93 1.60 -6.93 -0.09
CA GLY A 93 1.93 -5.84 0.83
C GLY A 93 2.25 -6.33 2.24
N ARG A 94 1.49 -7.31 2.74
CA ARG A 94 1.72 -7.90 4.06
C ARG A 94 3.11 -8.54 4.15
N GLU A 95 3.47 -9.36 3.18
CA GLU A 95 4.77 -10.03 3.16
C GLU A 95 5.92 -9.04 2.97
N LYS A 96 5.75 -8.06 2.10
CA LYS A 96 6.75 -7.02 1.90
C LYS A 96 6.95 -6.19 3.17
N CYS A 97 5.88 -5.85 3.86
CA CYS A 97 5.93 -5.14 5.14
C CYS A 97 6.68 -5.95 6.19
N ARG A 98 6.36 -7.24 6.32
CA ARG A 98 7.04 -8.13 7.26
C ARG A 98 8.54 -8.20 6.97
N ALA A 99 8.91 -8.40 5.72
CA ALA A 99 10.30 -8.50 5.30
C ALA A 99 11.05 -7.19 5.52
N THR A 100 10.43 -6.07 5.20
CA THR A 100 11.02 -4.74 5.36
C THR A 100 11.31 -4.46 6.84
N ILE A 101 10.36 -4.71 7.71
CA ILE A 101 10.53 -4.51 9.16
C ILE A 101 11.60 -5.44 9.71
N ALA A 102 11.59 -6.72 9.30
CA ALA A 102 12.58 -7.69 9.76
C ALA A 102 14.01 -7.32 9.35
N SER A 103 14.16 -6.68 8.17
CA SER A 103 15.47 -6.28 7.67
C SER A 103 15.95 -4.93 8.21
N MET A 104 15.13 -4.21 8.97
CA MET A 104 15.48 -2.87 9.47
C MET A 104 16.61 -2.96 10.49
N THR A 105 17.70 -2.24 10.23
CA THR A 105 18.82 -2.06 11.16
C THR A 105 18.84 -0.61 11.63
N GLY A 106 19.60 -0.30 12.68
CA GLY A 106 19.74 1.08 13.15
C GLY A 106 20.27 2.00 12.06
N GLU A 107 21.30 1.55 11.31
CA GLU A 107 21.85 2.31 10.19
C GLU A 107 20.80 2.54 9.10
N LYS A 108 20.08 1.51 8.72
CA LYS A 108 19.04 1.60 7.69
C LYS A 108 17.88 2.50 8.16
N ALA A 109 17.52 2.41 9.43
CA ALA A 109 16.45 3.24 9.99
C ALA A 109 16.76 4.74 9.92
N ASP A 110 18.03 5.11 10.06
CA ASP A 110 18.48 6.50 10.02
C ASP A 110 18.72 7.02 8.61
N ARG A 111 18.70 6.14 7.60
CA ARG A 111 18.90 6.52 6.21
C ARG A 111 17.72 7.35 5.71
N ARG A 112 18.00 8.35 4.87
CA ARG A 112 16.95 9.11 4.20
C ARG A 112 16.12 8.21 3.31
N CYS A 113 14.79 8.39 3.32
CA CYS A 113 13.93 7.72 2.36
C CYS A 113 14.19 8.27 0.94
N GLY A 114 13.92 7.45 -0.08
CA GLY A 114 14.19 7.79 -1.47
C GLY A 114 13.06 8.52 -2.18
N PHE A 115 12.18 9.21 -1.45
CA PHE A 115 11.04 9.95 -2.01
C PHE A 115 11.29 11.44 -1.90
N GLU A 116 11.34 12.13 -3.05
CA GLU A 116 11.70 13.55 -3.11
C GLU A 116 10.75 14.44 -2.31
N TRP A 117 9.49 14.04 -2.22
CA TRP A 117 8.47 14.82 -1.50
C TRP A 117 8.48 14.59 0.01
N LEU A 118 9.34 13.72 0.52
CA LEU A 118 9.45 13.43 1.95
C LEU A 118 10.86 13.70 2.45
N ASP A 119 11.00 14.62 3.39
CA ASP A 119 12.28 14.89 4.06
C ASP A 119 12.32 14.11 5.39
N LEU A 120 12.35 12.78 5.28
CA LEU A 120 12.26 11.88 6.41
C LEU A 120 13.31 10.77 6.32
N SER A 121 13.73 10.24 7.47
CA SER A 121 14.48 8.99 7.50
C SER A 121 13.52 7.81 7.20
N LEU A 122 14.07 6.64 6.92
CA LEU A 122 13.24 5.45 6.68
C LEU A 122 12.39 5.11 7.90
N ALA A 123 12.94 5.24 9.10
CA ALA A 123 12.18 4.97 10.31
C ALA A 123 11.02 5.96 10.50
N GLU A 124 11.26 7.23 10.26
CA GLU A 124 10.24 8.27 10.37
C GLU A 124 9.13 8.06 9.33
N MET A 125 9.50 7.67 8.11
CA MET A 125 8.53 7.41 7.04
C MET A 125 7.57 6.26 7.41
N LEU A 126 8.07 5.23 8.14
CA LEU A 126 7.26 4.07 8.53
C LEU A 126 6.39 4.33 9.77
N LEU A 127 6.61 5.42 10.48
CA LEU A 127 5.81 5.77 11.65
C LEU A 127 4.70 6.76 11.30
#